data_3d1d749b9faa88b0d0effa84143fc97d
#
_entry.id   3d1d749b9faa88b0d0effa84143fc97d
#
_cell.length_a   1.000
_cell.length_b   1.000
_cell.length_c   1.000
_cell.angle_alpha   90.00
_cell.angle_beta   90.00
_cell.angle_gamma   90.00
#
_symmetry.space_group_name_H-M   'P 1'
#
loop_
_entity.id
_entity.type
_entity.pdbx_description
1 polymer ?
#
loop_
_entity_poly.entity_id
_entity_poly.type
_entity_poly.pdbx_seq_one_letter_code
_entity_poly.pdbx_strand_id
1 'polypeptide(L)'
;FDSRGNLYGCCSGRRSIIRFDADGTNTTIVDGLDGRRINTPNDLAVDNQGRVWFTNPWNANNVDPDEERQLELPHEEVLRADPQLDGSWSLQRMTHDLTKPNGILVSPDQQTVYVAQSHSEPGRIRELRAYPIREDGTLGPYNVLHQFAADHRGPQRGVDGMCFDSESNIVACAGWLQNGPGPLIYVFAPSGRVLETHPMPEGVDRATNCTFGDPDLS
;
A
#
# COMPACT_ATOMS: atom_id res chain seq x y z
N PHE A 1 -2.69 -4.01 -12.34
CA PHE A 1 -2.93 -3.75 -13.77
C PHE A 1 -3.86 -2.56 -13.92
N ASP A 2 -3.68 -1.76 -15.00
CA ASP A 2 -4.68 -0.77 -15.41
C ASP A 2 -5.73 -1.42 -16.35
N SER A 3 -6.74 -0.65 -16.76
CA SER A 3 -7.81 -1.11 -17.67
C SER A 3 -7.32 -1.45 -19.08
N ARG A 4 -6.08 -1.12 -19.44
CA ARG A 4 -5.44 -1.44 -20.72
C ARG A 4 -4.54 -2.68 -20.62
N GLY A 5 -4.41 -3.27 -19.41
CA GLY A 5 -3.56 -4.43 -19.15
C GLY A 5 -2.10 -4.09 -18.88
N ASN A 6 -1.74 -2.83 -18.67
CA ASN A 6 -0.38 -2.48 -18.25
C ASN A 6 -0.16 -2.89 -16.80
N LEU A 7 0.98 -3.54 -16.55
CA LEU A 7 1.43 -3.93 -15.21
C LEU A 7 2.37 -2.86 -14.65
N TYR A 8 2.11 -2.45 -13.41
CA TYR A 8 2.97 -1.52 -12.67
C TYR A 8 3.58 -2.20 -11.45
N GLY A 9 4.72 -1.68 -10.99
CA GLY A 9 5.41 -2.21 -9.82
C GLY A 9 6.14 -1.14 -9.01
N CYS A 10 6.16 -1.35 -7.70
CA CYS A 10 7.03 -0.62 -6.78
C CYS A 10 8.46 -1.17 -6.88
N CYS A 11 9.40 -0.37 -7.32
CA CYS A 11 10.82 -0.72 -7.35
C CYS A 11 11.55 -0.02 -6.19
N SER A 12 11.40 -0.57 -4.98
CA SER A 12 11.96 0.02 -3.75
C SER A 12 13.48 0.21 -3.83
N GLY A 13 14.18 -0.75 -4.44
CA GLY A 13 15.64 -0.72 -4.61
C GLY A 13 16.09 0.52 -5.38
N ARG A 14 15.45 0.80 -6.51
CA ARG A 14 15.72 1.95 -7.37
C ARG A 14 14.90 3.19 -7.03
N ARG A 15 14.10 3.14 -5.97
CA ARG A 15 13.29 4.27 -5.48
C ARG A 15 12.41 4.84 -6.61
N SER A 16 11.62 3.97 -7.25
CA SER A 16 10.80 4.32 -8.41
C SER A 16 9.52 3.50 -8.53
N ILE A 17 8.57 4.02 -9.29
CA ILE A 17 7.46 3.23 -9.82
C ILE A 17 7.78 2.93 -11.28
N ILE A 18 7.62 1.67 -11.66
CA ILE A 18 7.91 1.18 -13.01
C ILE A 18 6.66 0.61 -13.67
N ARG A 19 6.61 0.67 -14.99
CA ARG A 19 5.68 -0.08 -15.82
C ARG A 19 6.45 -1.22 -16.51
N PHE A 20 5.88 -2.40 -16.52
CA PHE A 20 6.40 -3.52 -17.29
C PHE A 20 5.85 -3.45 -18.73
N ASP A 21 6.74 -3.50 -19.69
CA ASP A 21 6.42 -3.44 -21.11
C ASP A 21 6.31 -4.86 -21.71
N ALA A 22 5.55 -5.01 -22.80
CA ALA A 22 5.23 -6.32 -23.38
C ALA A 22 6.47 -7.09 -23.91
N ASP A 23 7.57 -6.41 -24.16
CA ASP A 23 8.85 -7.00 -24.60
C ASP A 23 9.70 -7.52 -23.44
N GLY A 24 9.21 -7.41 -22.19
CA GLY A 24 9.91 -7.81 -20.97
C GLY A 24 10.83 -6.75 -20.39
N THR A 25 10.91 -5.58 -21.00
CA THR A 25 11.61 -4.42 -20.41
C THR A 25 10.74 -3.71 -19.39
N ASN A 26 11.28 -2.71 -18.71
CA ASN A 26 10.50 -1.85 -17.83
C ASN A 26 10.87 -0.38 -18.01
N THR A 27 9.87 0.47 -17.86
CA THR A 27 10.01 1.91 -17.96
C THR A 27 9.73 2.53 -16.59
N THR A 28 10.66 3.36 -16.10
CA THR A 28 10.39 4.20 -14.91
C THR A 28 9.35 5.25 -15.28
N ILE A 29 8.24 5.29 -14.53
CA ILE A 29 7.20 6.30 -14.72
C ILE A 29 7.39 7.50 -13.79
N VAL A 30 7.81 7.26 -12.54
CA VAL A 30 8.18 8.31 -11.59
C VAL A 30 9.28 7.80 -10.63
N ASP A 31 10.18 8.70 -10.24
CA ASP A 31 11.27 8.47 -9.28
C ASP A 31 11.56 9.69 -8.38
N GLY A 32 10.86 10.81 -8.59
CA GLY A 32 11.09 12.04 -7.83
C GLY A 32 9.88 12.96 -7.74
N LEU A 33 9.85 13.75 -6.68
CA LEU A 33 8.87 14.81 -6.41
C LEU A 33 9.61 16.09 -6.03
N ASP A 34 9.31 17.19 -6.70
CA ASP A 34 9.91 18.52 -6.47
C ASP A 34 11.46 18.49 -6.49
N GLY A 35 12.05 17.72 -7.42
CA GLY A 35 13.50 17.60 -7.58
C GLY A 35 14.20 16.72 -6.54
N ARG A 36 13.45 15.99 -5.71
CA ARG A 36 13.95 15.03 -4.70
C ARG A 36 13.51 13.62 -5.04
N ARG A 37 14.36 12.65 -4.76
CA ARG A 37 14.02 11.23 -4.94
C ARG A 37 12.89 10.83 -4.01
N ILE A 38 11.94 10.04 -4.51
CA ILE A 38 10.93 9.39 -3.65
C ILE A 38 11.62 8.43 -2.68
N ASN A 39 10.93 8.02 -1.62
CA ASN A 39 11.46 7.09 -0.62
C ASN A 39 11.57 5.66 -1.21
N THR A 40 11.14 4.66 -0.49
CA THR A 40 11.16 3.25 -0.94
C THR A 40 9.73 2.78 -1.15
N PRO A 41 9.11 3.03 -2.33
CA PRO A 41 7.71 2.69 -2.55
C PRO A 41 7.45 1.22 -2.25
N ASN A 42 6.32 0.95 -1.58
CA ASN A 42 6.02 -0.37 -1.05
C ASN A 42 4.87 -1.07 -1.78
N ASP A 43 3.71 -0.44 -1.85
CA ASP A 43 2.52 -1.01 -2.48
C ASP A 43 1.82 0.03 -3.36
N LEU A 44 1.05 -0.44 -4.36
CA LEU A 44 0.35 0.45 -5.29
C LEU A 44 -1.03 -0.08 -5.68
N ALA A 45 -1.91 0.86 -5.99
CA ALA A 45 -3.21 0.60 -6.60
C ALA A 45 -3.39 1.51 -7.83
N VAL A 46 -4.02 0.98 -8.88
CA VAL A 46 -4.33 1.74 -10.09
C VAL A 46 -5.82 2.00 -10.12
N ASP A 47 -6.23 3.26 -10.29
CA ASP A 47 -7.63 3.62 -10.39
C ASP A 47 -8.16 3.51 -11.83
N ASN A 48 -9.46 3.72 -12.02
CA ASN A 48 -10.11 3.60 -13.33
C ASN A 48 -9.74 4.72 -14.32
N GLN A 49 -9.05 5.76 -13.86
CA GLN A 49 -8.47 6.82 -14.70
C GLN A 49 -7.01 6.51 -15.11
N GLY A 50 -6.46 5.37 -14.65
CA GLY A 50 -5.08 4.98 -14.89
C GLY A 50 -4.06 5.72 -14.02
N ARG A 51 -4.50 6.42 -12.96
CA ARG A 51 -3.61 7.05 -11.98
C ARG A 51 -3.07 5.98 -11.03
N VAL A 52 -1.79 6.05 -10.72
CA VAL A 52 -1.10 5.10 -9.85
C VAL A 52 -0.95 5.73 -8.46
N TRP A 53 -1.70 5.21 -7.50
CA TRP A 53 -1.60 5.56 -6.09
C TRP A 53 -0.61 4.63 -5.43
N PHE A 54 0.32 5.13 -4.63
CA PHE A 54 1.29 4.26 -3.98
C PHE A 54 1.73 4.79 -2.61
N THR A 55 2.09 3.86 -1.74
CA THR A 55 2.69 4.16 -0.45
C THR A 55 4.19 4.35 -0.57
N ASN A 56 4.71 5.36 0.12
CA ASN A 56 6.10 5.81 0.02
C ASN A 56 6.79 5.83 1.39
N PRO A 57 6.90 4.66 2.10
CA PRO A 57 7.64 4.57 3.35
C PRO A 57 9.14 4.70 3.12
N TRP A 58 9.89 4.95 4.19
CA TRP A 58 11.35 4.87 4.15
C TRP A 58 11.88 3.58 4.77
N ASN A 59 12.66 2.84 4.00
CA ASN A 59 13.42 1.69 4.48
C ASN A 59 14.78 1.63 3.77
N ALA A 60 15.81 2.13 4.42
CA ALA A 60 17.17 2.16 3.86
C ALA A 60 17.72 0.77 3.48
N ASN A 61 17.22 -0.30 4.11
CA ASN A 61 17.64 -1.67 3.79
C ASN A 61 17.08 -2.18 2.45
N ASN A 62 16.04 -1.53 1.93
CA ASN A 62 15.45 -1.88 0.64
C ASN A 62 16.11 -1.15 -0.53
N VAL A 63 16.95 -0.15 -0.26
CA VAL A 63 17.65 0.63 -1.30
C VAL A 63 18.80 -0.21 -1.85
N ASP A 64 18.92 -0.27 -3.17
CA ASP A 64 20.01 -0.98 -3.84
C ASP A 64 21.39 -0.45 -3.40
N PRO A 65 22.43 -1.30 -3.39
CA PRO A 65 23.77 -0.89 -2.93
C PRO A 65 24.38 0.28 -3.71
N ASP A 66 24.01 0.39 -4.99
CA ASP A 66 24.51 1.43 -5.91
C ASP A 66 23.65 2.72 -5.88
N GLU A 67 22.56 2.72 -5.13
CA GLU A 67 21.66 3.87 -4.97
C GLU A 67 21.95 4.64 -3.68
N GLU A 68 21.68 5.93 -3.69
CA GLU A 68 21.89 6.80 -2.55
C GLU A 68 20.89 6.51 -1.42
N ARG A 69 21.42 6.10 -0.25
CA ARG A 69 20.63 5.72 0.94
C ARG A 69 20.30 6.90 1.85
N GLN A 70 20.03 8.06 1.25
CA GLN A 70 19.65 9.26 1.98
C GLN A 70 18.16 9.52 1.84
N LEU A 71 17.50 9.78 2.97
CA LEU A 71 16.11 10.26 2.97
C LEU A 71 16.07 11.70 2.45
N GLU A 72 15.42 11.92 1.31
CA GLU A 72 15.30 13.24 0.69
C GLU A 72 13.92 13.86 0.93
N LEU A 73 12.84 13.04 0.82
CA LEU A 73 11.50 13.49 1.17
C LEU A 73 11.28 13.34 2.68
N PRO A 74 10.91 14.42 3.39
CA PRO A 74 10.84 14.42 4.85
C PRO A 74 9.63 13.68 5.43
N HIS A 75 8.73 13.20 4.58
CA HIS A 75 7.50 12.51 4.97
C HIS A 75 7.44 11.12 4.40
N GLU A 76 6.85 10.21 5.15
CA GLU A 76 6.35 8.94 4.67
C GLU A 76 4.85 9.12 4.36
N GLU A 77 4.43 8.82 3.14
CA GLU A 77 3.18 9.37 2.60
C GLU A 77 2.54 8.46 1.54
N VAL A 78 1.33 8.79 1.14
CA VAL A 78 0.75 8.35 -0.13
C VAL A 78 1.06 9.39 -1.18
N LEU A 79 1.59 8.93 -2.30
CA LEU A 79 1.79 9.69 -3.52
C LEU A 79 0.86 9.17 -4.62
N ARG A 80 0.58 10.01 -5.63
CA ARG A 80 -0.20 9.63 -6.81
C ARG A 80 0.49 10.13 -8.07
N ALA A 81 0.76 9.21 -8.98
CA ALA A 81 1.26 9.51 -10.31
C ALA A 81 0.08 9.56 -11.30
N ASP A 82 -0.06 10.68 -12.01
CA ASP A 82 -1.13 10.97 -12.96
C ASP A 82 -0.56 10.95 -14.39
N PRO A 83 -1.07 10.09 -15.31
CA PRO A 83 -0.63 10.08 -16.69
C PRO A 83 -1.04 11.36 -17.41
N GLN A 84 -0.13 11.92 -18.22
CA GLN A 84 -0.35 13.12 -19.00
C GLN A 84 -0.61 12.78 -20.49
N LEU A 85 -1.24 13.69 -21.22
CA LEU A 85 -1.56 13.51 -22.64
C LEU A 85 -0.32 13.38 -23.54
N ASP A 86 0.80 13.93 -23.13
CA ASP A 86 2.09 13.85 -23.84
C ASP A 86 2.88 12.58 -23.51
N GLY A 87 2.32 11.68 -22.68
CA GLY A 87 2.95 10.43 -22.23
C GLY A 87 3.86 10.58 -21.01
N SER A 88 4.05 11.79 -20.49
CA SER A 88 4.74 12.02 -19.23
C SER A 88 3.83 11.69 -18.02
N TRP A 89 4.39 11.77 -16.81
CA TRP A 89 3.67 11.57 -15.57
C TRP A 89 3.89 12.75 -14.63
N SER A 90 2.83 13.21 -13.98
CA SER A 90 2.95 14.17 -12.88
C SER A 90 2.79 13.45 -11.55
N LEU A 91 3.59 13.82 -10.55
CA LEU A 91 3.54 13.23 -9.21
C LEU A 91 2.99 14.24 -8.20
N GLN A 92 2.05 13.78 -7.38
CA GLN A 92 1.41 14.61 -6.37
C GLN A 92 1.47 13.94 -4.99
N ARG A 93 1.62 14.75 -3.95
CA ARG A 93 1.51 14.32 -2.56
C ARG A 93 0.05 14.31 -2.12
N MET A 94 -0.40 13.18 -1.59
CA MET A 94 -1.80 12.98 -1.22
C MET A 94 -2.04 13.02 0.28
N THR A 95 -1.03 12.64 1.10
CA THR A 95 -1.12 12.65 2.57
C THR A 95 0.14 13.26 3.23
N HIS A 96 0.03 13.62 4.52
CA HIS A 96 1.15 14.12 5.33
C HIS A 96 1.17 13.51 6.74
N ASP A 97 0.32 12.54 7.02
CA ASP A 97 -0.05 12.07 8.36
C ASP A 97 0.28 10.59 8.59
N LEU A 98 1.14 10.03 7.74
CA LEU A 98 1.59 8.64 7.81
C LEU A 98 3.04 8.56 8.31
N THR A 99 3.38 7.43 8.94
CA THR A 99 4.73 7.19 9.47
C THR A 99 5.32 5.84 9.07
N LYS A 100 4.55 4.95 8.47
CA LYS A 100 4.99 3.68 7.87
C LYS A 100 3.86 3.11 7.02
N PRO A 101 3.44 3.81 5.98
CA PRO A 101 2.38 3.30 5.11
C PRO A 101 2.86 2.02 4.40
N ASN A 102 1.94 1.07 4.26
CA ASN A 102 2.19 -0.23 3.65
C ASN A 102 1.13 -0.49 2.57
N GLY A 103 0.26 -1.49 2.71
CA GLY A 103 -0.77 -1.80 1.73
C GLY A 103 -1.67 -0.60 1.38
N ILE A 104 -2.09 -0.53 0.12
CA ILE A 104 -2.99 0.51 -0.39
C ILE A 104 -4.00 -0.08 -1.37
N LEU A 105 -5.26 0.35 -1.28
CA LEU A 105 -6.31 0.02 -2.23
C LEU A 105 -7.11 1.26 -2.59
N VAL A 106 -7.58 1.33 -3.83
CA VAL A 106 -8.64 2.26 -4.25
C VAL A 106 -9.95 1.49 -4.33
N SER A 107 -10.99 1.98 -3.66
CA SER A 107 -12.30 1.30 -3.64
C SER A 107 -12.87 1.11 -5.05
N PRO A 108 -13.64 0.03 -5.31
CA PRO A 108 -14.22 -0.21 -6.63
C PRO A 108 -15.11 0.95 -7.14
N ASP A 109 -15.78 1.67 -6.24
CA ASP A 109 -16.57 2.87 -6.56
C ASP A 109 -15.73 4.15 -6.76
N GLN A 110 -14.39 4.05 -6.58
CA GLN A 110 -13.44 5.15 -6.75
C GLN A 110 -13.65 6.33 -5.78
N GLN A 111 -14.30 6.09 -4.62
CA GLN A 111 -14.59 7.14 -3.64
C GLN A 111 -13.65 7.13 -2.44
N THR A 112 -12.89 6.05 -2.25
CA THR A 112 -12.07 5.85 -1.04
C THR A 112 -10.70 5.27 -1.38
N VAL A 113 -9.66 5.78 -0.74
CA VAL A 113 -8.34 5.13 -0.67
C VAL A 113 -8.19 4.52 0.72
N TYR A 114 -7.98 3.21 0.77
CA TYR A 114 -7.63 2.49 2.01
C TYR A 114 -6.11 2.39 2.13
N VAL A 115 -5.59 2.70 3.31
CA VAL A 115 -4.15 2.68 3.57
C VAL A 115 -3.87 1.96 4.88
N ALA A 116 -2.96 1.01 4.84
CA ALA A 116 -2.40 0.38 6.02
C ALA A 116 -1.29 1.24 6.62
N GLN A 117 -1.49 1.70 7.84
CA GLN A 117 -0.45 2.31 8.68
C GLN A 117 0.12 1.22 9.57
N SER A 118 1.32 0.76 9.30
CA SER A 118 1.91 -0.44 9.92
C SER A 118 3.22 -0.11 10.64
N HIS A 119 3.44 -0.70 11.81
CA HIS A 119 4.70 -0.52 12.52
C HIS A 119 4.94 -1.64 13.52
N SER A 120 6.18 -2.14 13.62
CA SER A 120 6.54 -3.18 14.59
C SER A 120 6.97 -2.65 15.96
N GLU A 121 7.35 -1.37 16.07
CA GLU A 121 7.84 -0.81 17.32
C GLU A 121 6.70 -0.45 18.28
N PRO A 122 6.86 -0.67 19.60
CA PRO A 122 5.93 -0.19 20.60
C PRO A 122 5.70 1.32 20.54
N GLY A 123 4.48 1.77 20.89
CA GLY A 123 4.11 3.19 20.90
C GLY A 123 3.86 3.82 19.54
N ARG A 124 3.99 3.06 18.45
CA ARG A 124 3.64 3.52 17.10
C ARG A 124 2.18 3.21 16.78
N ILE A 125 1.61 4.01 15.88
CA ILE A 125 0.24 3.85 15.39
C ILE A 125 0.20 2.69 14.38
N ARG A 126 -0.83 1.84 14.49
CA ARG A 126 -1.12 0.73 13.59
C ARG A 126 -2.60 0.71 13.32
N GLU A 127 -2.97 1.16 12.13
CA GLU A 127 -4.36 1.40 11.75
C GLU A 127 -4.61 0.99 10.30
N LEU A 128 -5.80 0.53 10.02
CA LEU A 128 -6.37 0.56 8.68
C LEU A 128 -7.15 1.86 8.55
N ARG A 129 -6.79 2.70 7.60
CA ARG A 129 -7.37 4.03 7.39
C ARG A 129 -8.12 4.09 6.06
N ALA A 130 -9.22 4.85 6.04
CA ALA A 130 -9.99 5.17 4.86
C ALA A 130 -9.95 6.69 4.61
N TYR A 131 -9.46 7.10 3.46
CA TYR A 131 -9.39 8.48 3.01
C TYR A 131 -10.43 8.70 1.91
N PRO A 132 -11.43 9.57 2.08
CA PRO A 132 -12.36 9.89 1.01
C PRO A 132 -11.63 10.65 -0.12
N ILE A 133 -11.89 10.26 -1.36
CA ILE A 133 -11.44 10.96 -2.56
C ILE A 133 -12.43 12.10 -2.85
N ARG A 134 -11.95 13.34 -2.89
CA ARG A 134 -12.75 14.51 -3.21
C ARG A 134 -12.94 14.67 -4.72
N GLU A 135 -13.88 15.52 -5.11
CA GLU A 135 -14.15 15.83 -6.53
C GLU A 135 -12.92 16.36 -7.28
N ASP A 136 -12.06 17.11 -6.60
CA ASP A 136 -10.78 17.60 -7.16
C ASP A 136 -9.67 16.54 -7.21
N GLY A 137 -9.98 15.31 -6.78
CA GLY A 137 -9.05 14.18 -6.72
C GLY A 137 -8.08 14.21 -5.55
N THR A 138 -8.15 15.19 -4.64
CA THR A 138 -7.39 15.20 -3.38
C THR A 138 -8.04 14.27 -2.35
N LEU A 139 -7.30 13.95 -1.27
CA LEU A 139 -7.85 13.16 -0.17
C LEU A 139 -8.44 14.06 0.92
N GLY A 140 -9.58 13.64 1.47
CA GLY A 140 -10.16 14.21 2.67
C GLY A 140 -9.48 13.69 3.94
N PRO A 141 -9.90 14.16 5.12
CA PRO A 141 -9.42 13.62 6.39
C PRO A 141 -9.83 12.13 6.49
N TYR A 142 -8.93 11.33 7.03
CA TYR A 142 -9.16 9.89 7.16
C TYR A 142 -10.11 9.54 8.32
N ASN A 143 -10.74 8.38 8.17
CA ASN A 143 -11.38 7.66 9.24
C ASN A 143 -10.54 6.42 9.60
N VAL A 144 -10.38 6.15 10.89
CA VAL A 144 -9.78 4.89 11.36
C VAL A 144 -10.84 3.80 11.26
N LEU A 145 -10.60 2.82 10.39
CA LEU A 145 -11.48 1.67 10.24
C LEU A 145 -11.19 0.60 11.29
N HIS A 146 -9.90 0.36 11.57
CA HIS A 146 -9.47 -0.61 12.55
C HIS A 146 -8.15 -0.19 13.18
N GLN A 147 -8.04 -0.36 14.50
CA GLN A 147 -6.80 -0.16 15.25
C GLN A 147 -6.30 -1.50 15.78
N PHE A 148 -5.06 -1.84 15.45
CA PHE A 148 -4.48 -3.11 15.83
C PHE A 148 -3.97 -3.11 17.26
N ALA A 149 -4.42 -4.09 18.04
CA ALA A 149 -4.13 -4.23 19.46
C ALA A 149 -2.75 -4.91 19.72
N ALA A 150 -2.48 -5.16 20.98
CA ALA A 150 -1.34 -5.93 21.47
C ALA A 150 -1.83 -7.16 22.23
N ASP A 151 -0.99 -8.19 22.34
CA ASP A 151 -1.13 -9.31 23.26
C ASP A 151 0.09 -9.41 24.20
N HIS A 152 0.22 -10.52 24.93
CA HIS A 152 1.35 -10.78 25.83
C HIS A 152 2.72 -10.82 25.13
N ARG A 153 2.76 -11.00 23.80
CA ARG A 153 3.98 -10.97 22.98
C ARG A 153 4.33 -9.55 22.52
N GLY A 154 3.44 -8.59 22.72
CA GLY A 154 3.63 -7.20 22.31
C GLY A 154 2.60 -6.73 21.29
N PRO A 155 2.87 -5.57 20.62
CA PRO A 155 1.94 -5.00 19.65
C PRO A 155 1.90 -5.83 18.35
N GLN A 156 0.70 -5.98 17.77
CA GLN A 156 0.58 -6.49 16.42
C GLN A 156 1.20 -5.49 15.43
N ARG A 157 1.86 -5.99 14.39
CA ARG A 157 2.49 -5.16 13.36
C ARG A 157 1.50 -4.32 12.55
N GLY A 158 0.25 -4.75 12.44
CA GLY A 158 -0.76 -4.19 11.55
C GLY A 158 -0.79 -4.91 10.19
N VAL A 159 -1.52 -4.31 9.24
CA VAL A 159 -1.66 -4.85 7.88
C VAL A 159 -0.39 -4.63 7.06
N ASP A 160 -0.02 -5.63 6.28
CA ASP A 160 1.00 -5.53 5.22
C ASP A 160 0.30 -5.21 3.89
N GLY A 161 0.03 -6.20 3.04
CA GLY A 161 -0.74 -6.03 1.82
C GLY A 161 -2.19 -6.48 1.97
N MET A 162 -3.02 -6.12 0.99
CA MET A 162 -4.46 -6.39 0.98
C MET A 162 -5.04 -6.39 -0.43
N CYS A 163 -6.19 -7.04 -0.60
CA CYS A 163 -6.98 -7.03 -1.82
C CYS A 163 -8.47 -6.92 -1.50
N PHE A 164 -9.32 -6.73 -2.52
CA PHE A 164 -10.77 -6.85 -2.38
C PHE A 164 -11.23 -8.24 -2.77
N ASP A 165 -12.28 -8.73 -2.08
CA ASP A 165 -13.10 -9.84 -2.55
C ASP A 165 -14.20 -9.33 -3.51
N SER A 166 -15.01 -10.26 -4.03
CA SER A 166 -16.11 -9.95 -4.95
C SER A 166 -17.23 -9.13 -4.34
N GLU A 167 -17.32 -9.06 -3.01
CA GLU A 167 -18.31 -8.25 -2.25
C GLU A 167 -17.73 -6.91 -1.82
N SER A 168 -16.50 -6.58 -2.28
CA SER A 168 -15.75 -5.37 -1.90
C SER A 168 -15.33 -5.33 -0.44
N ASN A 169 -15.27 -6.47 0.25
CA ASN A 169 -14.62 -6.55 1.55
C ASN A 169 -13.10 -6.49 1.37
N ILE A 170 -12.41 -5.98 2.38
CA ILE A 170 -10.95 -5.87 2.40
C ILE A 170 -10.38 -7.13 3.03
N VAL A 171 -9.69 -7.94 2.23
CA VAL A 171 -8.92 -9.11 2.69
C VAL A 171 -7.49 -8.65 2.93
N ALA A 172 -7.01 -8.76 4.17
CA ALA A 172 -5.77 -8.13 4.61
C ALA A 172 -4.84 -9.09 5.34
N CYS A 173 -3.58 -9.15 4.93
CA CYS A 173 -2.52 -9.88 5.61
C CYS A 173 -2.00 -9.06 6.78
N ALA A 174 -2.12 -9.55 8.03
CA ALA A 174 -1.72 -8.78 9.21
C ALA A 174 -0.99 -9.60 10.27
N GLY A 175 -0.08 -8.94 10.97
CA GLY A 175 0.68 -9.55 12.05
C GLY A 175 1.83 -10.44 11.61
N TRP A 176 2.52 -11.03 12.56
CA TRP A 176 3.62 -11.99 12.40
C TRP A 176 3.79 -12.84 13.67
N LEU A 177 4.63 -13.88 13.64
CA LEU A 177 4.88 -14.74 14.79
C LEU A 177 5.66 -14.05 15.91
N GLN A 178 6.46 -13.04 15.61
CA GLN A 178 7.43 -12.47 16.54
C GLN A 178 6.78 -11.71 17.69
N ASN A 179 5.69 -10.97 17.44
CA ASN A 179 4.96 -10.23 18.45
C ASN A 179 3.53 -9.90 18.02
N GLY A 180 2.66 -9.72 19.01
CA GLY A 180 1.25 -9.41 18.83
C GLY A 180 0.41 -10.58 18.31
N PRO A 181 -0.91 -10.39 18.18
CA PRO A 181 -1.79 -11.35 17.53
C PRO A 181 -1.40 -11.61 16.09
N GLY A 182 -1.44 -12.88 15.66
CA GLY A 182 -1.16 -13.24 14.26
C GLY A 182 0.05 -14.16 14.10
N PRO A 183 0.46 -14.44 12.83
CA PRO A 183 -0.08 -13.86 11.59
C PRO A 183 -1.51 -14.31 11.26
N LEU A 184 -2.32 -13.41 10.73
CA LEU A 184 -3.73 -13.60 10.42
C LEU A 184 -4.08 -12.99 9.06
N ILE A 185 -5.04 -13.61 8.38
CA ILE A 185 -5.81 -12.93 7.34
C ILE A 185 -7.06 -12.36 8.00
N TYR A 186 -7.29 -11.08 7.83
CA TYR A 186 -8.52 -10.40 8.22
C TYR A 186 -9.41 -10.18 7.01
N VAL A 187 -10.72 -10.32 7.20
CA VAL A 187 -11.73 -9.86 6.24
C VAL A 187 -12.50 -8.73 6.91
N PHE A 188 -12.38 -7.53 6.36
CA PHE A 188 -13.09 -6.35 6.84
C PHE A 188 -14.20 -5.97 5.88
N ALA A 189 -15.39 -5.67 6.39
CA ALA A 189 -16.35 -4.89 5.61
C ALA A 189 -15.76 -3.50 5.29
N PRO A 190 -16.25 -2.79 4.25
CA PRO A 190 -15.79 -1.43 3.93
C PRO A 190 -15.93 -0.43 5.09
N SER A 191 -16.83 -0.70 6.03
CA SER A 191 -16.99 0.08 7.27
C SER A 191 -15.91 -0.13 8.33
N GLY A 192 -14.99 -1.08 8.13
CA GLY A 192 -13.96 -1.47 9.08
C GLY A 192 -14.41 -2.55 10.09
N ARG A 193 -15.65 -3.02 10.01
CA ARG A 193 -16.09 -4.14 10.85
C ARG A 193 -15.36 -5.41 10.43
N VAL A 194 -14.68 -6.08 11.37
CA VAL A 194 -14.10 -7.40 11.14
C VAL A 194 -15.23 -8.40 10.90
N LEU A 195 -15.23 -9.04 9.76
CA LEU A 195 -16.16 -10.10 9.40
C LEU A 195 -15.59 -11.47 9.80
N GLU A 196 -14.33 -11.70 9.43
CA GLU A 196 -13.64 -12.97 9.64
C GLU A 196 -12.18 -12.74 9.98
N THR A 197 -11.57 -13.74 10.63
CA THR A 197 -10.12 -13.84 10.81
C THR A 197 -9.68 -15.28 10.60
N HIS A 198 -8.63 -15.47 9.82
CA HIS A 198 -8.08 -16.79 9.52
C HIS A 198 -6.62 -16.85 9.93
N PRO A 199 -6.24 -17.72 10.88
CA PRO A 199 -4.84 -17.91 11.25
C PRO A 199 -4.07 -18.52 10.08
N MET A 200 -2.83 -18.09 9.90
CA MET A 200 -1.95 -18.70 8.92
C MET A 200 -1.59 -20.13 9.33
N PRO A 201 -1.32 -21.03 8.37
CA PRO A 201 -0.85 -22.39 8.66
C PRO A 201 0.40 -22.39 9.55
N GLU A 202 0.58 -23.49 10.30
CA GLU A 202 1.76 -23.68 11.12
C GLU A 202 3.06 -23.54 10.30
N GLY A 203 4.04 -22.81 10.84
CA GLY A 203 5.32 -22.54 10.21
C GLY A 203 5.34 -21.32 9.29
N VAL A 204 4.22 -20.68 9.03
CA VAL A 204 4.19 -19.39 8.31
C VAL A 204 4.43 -18.25 9.29
N ASP A 205 5.56 -17.56 9.15
CA ASP A 205 5.91 -16.41 10.02
C ASP A 205 5.01 -15.20 9.75
N ARG A 206 4.73 -14.93 8.49
CA ARG A 206 3.90 -13.78 8.05
C ARG A 206 3.39 -14.00 6.63
N ALA A 207 2.21 -13.48 6.34
CA ALA A 207 1.75 -13.19 4.99
C ALA A 207 1.99 -11.72 4.71
N THR A 208 2.52 -11.39 3.53
CA THR A 208 2.87 -10.01 3.17
C THR A 208 1.90 -9.41 2.17
N ASN A 209 1.26 -10.22 1.33
CA ASN A 209 0.20 -9.78 0.43
C ASN A 209 -0.70 -10.95 0.05
N CYS A 210 -1.86 -10.67 -0.51
CA CYS A 210 -2.83 -11.65 -0.98
C CYS A 210 -3.51 -11.18 -2.26
N THR A 211 -4.00 -12.14 -3.02
CA THR A 211 -4.86 -11.92 -4.19
C THR A 211 -5.65 -13.19 -4.45
N PHE A 212 -6.79 -13.05 -5.09
CA PHE A 212 -7.55 -14.20 -5.59
C PHE A 212 -6.96 -14.66 -6.92
N GLY A 213 -6.90 -15.96 -7.11
CA GLY A 213 -6.42 -16.63 -8.32
C GLY A 213 -7.52 -17.41 -9.01
N ASP A 214 -7.12 -18.23 -10.01
CA ASP A 214 -7.98 -19.08 -10.83
C ASP A 214 -9.01 -18.34 -11.69
N PRO A 215 -9.60 -19.00 -12.70
CA PRO A 215 -10.57 -18.38 -13.60
C PRO A 215 -11.86 -17.89 -12.93
N ASP A 216 -12.20 -18.45 -11.77
CA ASP A 216 -13.36 -18.08 -10.96
C ASP A 216 -13.02 -17.14 -9.80
N LEU A 217 -11.75 -16.72 -9.68
CA LEU A 217 -11.23 -15.84 -8.62
C LEU A 217 -11.50 -16.36 -7.19
N SER A 218 -11.48 -17.69 -7.01
CA SER A 218 -11.65 -18.34 -5.70
C SER A 218 -10.32 -18.64 -4.99
#